data_a927fe5d604e13be1a3744dc8aa55196
#
_entry.id   a927fe5d604e13be1a3744dc8aa55196
#
_cell.length_a   1.000
_cell.length_b   1.000
_cell.length_c   1.000
_cell.angle_alpha   90.00
_cell.angle_beta   90.00
_cell.angle_gamma   90.00
#
_symmetry.space_group_name_H-M   'P 1'
#
loop_
_entity.id
_entity.type
_entity.pdbx_description
1 polymer ?
#
loop_
_entity_poly.entity_id
_entity_poly.type
_entity_poly.pdbx_seq_one_letter_code
_entity_poly.pdbx_strand_id
1 'polypeptide(L)'
;MKRFVLIYVFVFLSIVIFASPFGLKMGMTIDEIAEQSEEYPSFVKDEIYLVKPIKKHPLFSYYVVYVNEKTGLYQIRAISDSISCNRYGTEIQNAFTSIKDRIAKTYGKPKVNDRYKNTANSYYQKDEYWFYSLREGSRELSAIWDEKTTLMDDLEGIVLDCIVADGCFDGTAHLELYYYFNNANGVEDEHDSVF
;
A
#
# COMPACT_ATOMS: atom_id res chain seq x y z
N MET A 1 54.67 30.05 -23.81
CA MET A 1 53.81 28.87 -23.90
C MET A 1 52.86 28.89 -22.68
N LYS A 2 51.57 29.32 -22.89
CA LYS A 2 50.56 29.33 -21.82
C LYS A 2 49.83 27.99 -21.83
N ARG A 3 49.99 27.21 -20.73
CA ARG A 3 49.27 25.95 -20.53
C ARG A 3 47.85 26.29 -20.06
N PHE A 4 46.85 26.02 -20.90
CA PHE A 4 45.45 26.03 -20.50
C PHE A 4 45.16 24.73 -19.73
N VAL A 5 44.87 24.84 -18.43
CA VAL A 5 44.38 23.75 -17.62
C VAL A 5 42.85 23.75 -17.79
N LEU A 6 42.36 22.75 -18.52
CA LEU A 6 40.90 22.54 -18.70
C LEU A 6 40.35 21.81 -17.45
N ILE A 7 39.68 22.54 -16.58
CA ILE A 7 39.02 21.96 -15.41
C ILE A 7 37.67 21.45 -15.87
N TYR A 8 37.52 20.12 -16.01
CA TYR A 8 36.23 19.46 -16.17
C TYR A 8 35.49 19.44 -14.81
N VAL A 9 34.54 20.34 -14.65
CA VAL A 9 33.56 20.27 -13.54
C VAL A 9 32.56 19.20 -13.89
N PHE A 10 32.73 18.00 -13.34
CA PHE A 10 31.71 16.96 -13.36
C PHE A 10 30.60 17.36 -12.37
N VAL A 11 29.53 17.97 -12.90
CA VAL A 11 28.31 18.17 -12.14
C VAL A 11 27.65 16.79 -12.01
N PHE A 12 27.88 16.12 -10.87
CA PHE A 12 27.08 14.97 -10.47
C PHE A 12 25.64 15.45 -10.21
N LEU A 13 24.79 15.35 -11.24
CA LEU A 13 23.35 15.44 -11.05
C LEU A 13 22.95 14.19 -10.26
N SER A 14 22.84 14.32 -8.94
CA SER A 14 22.25 13.28 -8.10
C SER A 14 20.78 13.15 -8.53
N ILE A 15 20.49 12.21 -9.42
CA ILE A 15 19.11 11.80 -9.72
C ILE A 15 18.62 11.15 -8.43
N VAL A 16 17.89 11.90 -7.63
CA VAL A 16 17.12 11.34 -6.51
C VAL A 16 16.07 10.46 -7.17
N ILE A 17 16.34 9.17 -7.23
CA ILE A 17 15.35 8.17 -7.66
C ILE A 17 14.35 8.07 -6.52
N PHE A 18 13.31 8.87 -6.56
CA PHE A 18 12.14 8.67 -5.72
C PHE A 18 11.56 7.30 -6.07
N ALA A 19 11.53 6.43 -5.08
CA ALA A 19 10.97 5.08 -5.23
C ALA A 19 9.45 5.15 -5.11
N SER A 20 8.80 5.83 -6.06
CA SER A 20 7.34 5.94 -6.07
C SER A 20 6.68 4.56 -6.06
N PRO A 21 5.59 4.36 -5.28
CA PRO A 21 4.90 3.09 -5.16
C PRO A 21 4.51 2.53 -6.54
N PHE A 22 5.04 1.36 -6.88
CA PHE A 22 4.80 0.68 -8.17
C PHE A 22 5.12 1.52 -9.42
N GLY A 23 5.89 2.61 -9.29
CA GLY A 23 6.20 3.56 -10.37
C GLY A 23 5.13 4.63 -10.59
N LEU A 24 4.08 4.66 -9.78
CA LEU A 24 2.98 5.62 -9.84
C LEU A 24 3.25 6.78 -8.87
N LYS A 25 2.79 7.99 -9.23
CA LYS A 25 3.03 9.22 -8.47
C LYS A 25 1.72 9.95 -8.23
N MET A 26 1.69 10.73 -7.15
CA MET A 26 0.60 11.64 -6.87
C MET A 26 0.25 12.50 -8.10
N GLY A 27 -1.04 12.71 -8.33
CA GLY A 27 -1.55 13.61 -9.36
C GLY A 27 -1.50 13.08 -10.79
N MET A 28 -0.99 11.85 -11.03
CA MET A 28 -1.01 11.24 -12.38
C MET A 28 -2.44 11.15 -12.91
N THR A 29 -2.60 11.53 -14.17
CA THR A 29 -3.80 11.28 -14.96
C THR A 29 -3.90 9.80 -15.37
N ILE A 30 -5.06 9.35 -15.86
CA ILE A 30 -5.25 7.97 -16.34
C ILE A 30 -4.28 7.66 -17.50
N ASP A 31 -4.03 8.61 -18.40
CA ASP A 31 -3.11 8.41 -19.52
C ASP A 31 -1.66 8.26 -19.05
N GLU A 32 -1.23 9.05 -18.07
CA GLU A 32 0.11 8.91 -17.47
C GLU A 32 0.26 7.61 -16.69
N ILE A 33 -0.80 7.11 -16.04
CA ILE A 33 -0.82 5.80 -15.40
C ILE A 33 -0.74 4.68 -16.45
N ALA A 34 -1.41 4.84 -17.60
CA ALA A 34 -1.33 3.88 -18.71
C ALA A 34 0.11 3.73 -19.23
N GLU A 35 0.90 4.80 -19.29
CA GLU A 35 2.32 4.75 -19.68
C GLU A 35 3.19 3.95 -18.67
N GLN A 36 2.74 3.81 -17.42
CA GLN A 36 3.42 3.04 -16.38
C GLN A 36 2.79 1.65 -16.16
N SER A 37 1.87 1.24 -17.03
CA SER A 37 1.10 0.00 -16.94
C SER A 37 1.33 -0.91 -18.15
N GLU A 38 1.15 -2.23 -17.98
CA GLU A 38 1.23 -3.22 -19.05
C GLU A 38 0.05 -3.10 -20.05
N GLU A 39 -1.07 -2.53 -19.60
CA GLU A 39 -2.28 -2.30 -20.38
C GLU A 39 -2.98 -1.02 -19.89
N TYR A 40 -3.90 -0.48 -20.71
CA TYR A 40 -4.65 0.71 -20.34
C TYR A 40 -5.53 0.43 -19.09
N PRO A 41 -5.59 1.37 -18.10
CA PRO A 41 -6.41 1.22 -16.89
C PRO A 41 -7.87 0.90 -17.20
N SER A 42 -8.42 -0.12 -16.53
CA SER A 42 -9.81 -0.52 -16.71
C SER A 42 -10.71 0.16 -15.70
N PHE A 43 -11.65 0.99 -16.17
CA PHE A 43 -12.64 1.66 -15.33
C PHE A 43 -13.54 0.63 -14.62
N VAL A 44 -13.73 0.81 -13.30
CA VAL A 44 -14.61 -0.02 -12.48
C VAL A 44 -15.89 0.73 -12.13
N LYS A 45 -15.75 1.84 -11.43
CA LYS A 45 -16.84 2.76 -11.06
C LYS A 45 -16.24 4.04 -10.47
N ASP A 46 -17.00 5.12 -10.50
CA ASP A 46 -16.63 6.42 -9.92
C ASP A 46 -15.20 6.83 -10.34
N GLU A 47 -14.27 6.94 -9.39
CA GLU A 47 -12.86 7.27 -9.59
C GLU A 47 -11.93 6.05 -9.54
N ILE A 48 -12.49 4.83 -9.59
CA ILE A 48 -11.79 3.56 -9.34
C ILE A 48 -11.43 2.88 -10.65
N TYR A 49 -10.15 2.54 -10.81
CA TYR A 49 -9.62 1.84 -11.97
C TYR A 49 -8.75 0.64 -11.54
N LEU A 50 -8.86 -0.46 -12.27
CA LEU A 50 -7.91 -1.57 -12.19
C LEU A 50 -6.72 -1.28 -13.10
N VAL A 51 -5.50 -1.55 -12.60
CA VAL A 51 -4.26 -1.33 -13.34
C VAL A 51 -3.33 -2.55 -13.22
N LYS A 52 -2.42 -2.68 -14.19
CA LYS A 52 -1.32 -3.65 -14.15
C LYS A 52 0.00 -2.90 -14.23
N PRO A 53 0.55 -2.39 -13.12
CA PRO A 53 1.79 -1.62 -13.16
C PRO A 53 2.94 -2.44 -13.74
N ILE A 54 3.83 -1.80 -14.52
CA ILE A 54 5.06 -2.42 -15.01
C ILE A 54 5.96 -2.81 -13.82
N LYS A 55 6.03 -1.94 -12.79
CA LYS A 55 6.78 -2.18 -11.54
C LYS A 55 5.87 -2.80 -10.48
N LYS A 56 5.63 -4.11 -10.57
CA LYS A 56 4.80 -4.85 -9.61
C LYS A 56 5.62 -5.65 -8.61
N HIS A 57 5.05 -5.90 -7.44
CA HIS A 57 5.63 -6.82 -6.45
C HIS A 57 5.01 -8.21 -6.60
N PRO A 58 5.79 -9.32 -6.59
CA PRO A 58 5.29 -10.67 -6.88
C PRO A 58 4.16 -11.17 -5.96
N LEU A 59 4.04 -10.60 -4.76
CA LEU A 59 2.99 -11.00 -3.81
C LEU A 59 1.61 -10.41 -4.17
N PHE A 60 1.57 -9.28 -4.89
CA PHE A 60 0.32 -8.58 -5.21
C PHE A 60 -0.12 -8.89 -6.64
N SER A 61 -1.34 -9.35 -6.80
CA SER A 61 -1.92 -9.74 -8.09
C SER A 61 -2.90 -8.70 -8.63
N TYR A 62 -3.50 -7.90 -7.75
CA TYR A 62 -4.46 -6.88 -8.14
C TYR A 62 -4.00 -5.51 -7.65
N TYR A 63 -4.11 -4.52 -8.54
CA TYR A 63 -3.81 -3.13 -8.22
C TYR A 63 -5.00 -2.27 -8.61
N VAL A 64 -5.46 -1.48 -7.67
CA VAL A 64 -6.56 -0.53 -7.83
C VAL A 64 -5.99 0.86 -7.61
N VAL A 65 -6.34 1.79 -8.46
CA VAL A 65 -6.00 3.20 -8.32
C VAL A 65 -7.26 4.03 -8.23
N TYR A 66 -7.18 5.11 -7.46
CA TYR A 66 -8.24 6.09 -7.27
C TYR A 66 -7.75 7.39 -7.88
N VAL A 67 -8.46 7.86 -8.90
CA VAL A 67 -8.04 9.00 -9.74
C VAL A 67 -9.19 9.99 -9.89
N ASN A 68 -9.05 11.14 -9.26
CA ASN A 68 -10.00 12.24 -9.41
C ASN A 68 -9.70 13.06 -10.68
N GLU A 69 -10.71 13.54 -11.38
CA GLU A 69 -10.55 14.29 -12.64
C GLU A 69 -9.73 15.58 -12.48
N LYS A 70 -9.76 16.23 -11.30
CA LYS A 70 -9.08 17.51 -11.06
C LYS A 70 -7.71 17.33 -10.42
N THR A 71 -7.60 16.40 -9.44
CA THR A 71 -6.39 16.26 -8.61
C THR A 71 -5.52 15.08 -9.05
N GLY A 72 -5.99 14.24 -9.97
CA GLY A 72 -5.30 13.05 -10.45
C GLY A 72 -5.27 11.91 -9.43
N LEU A 73 -4.26 11.06 -9.51
CA LEU A 73 -4.05 9.90 -8.63
C LEU A 73 -3.88 10.35 -7.18
N TYR A 74 -4.74 9.85 -6.28
CA TYR A 74 -4.69 10.16 -4.85
C TYR A 74 -4.56 8.94 -3.93
N GLN A 75 -4.83 7.72 -4.45
CA GLN A 75 -4.68 6.50 -3.65
C GLN A 75 -4.34 5.31 -4.53
N ILE A 76 -3.51 4.42 -4.00
CA ILE A 76 -3.21 3.10 -4.60
C ILE A 76 -3.56 2.02 -3.58
N ARG A 77 -4.23 0.95 -4.02
CA ARG A 77 -4.49 -0.26 -3.25
C ARG A 77 -3.95 -1.46 -4.01
N ALA A 78 -3.02 -2.19 -3.39
CA ALA A 78 -2.50 -3.45 -3.92
C ALA A 78 -3.03 -4.62 -3.07
N ILE A 79 -3.53 -5.67 -3.72
CA ILE A 79 -4.20 -6.81 -3.08
C ILE A 79 -3.43 -8.08 -3.47
N SER A 80 -3.05 -8.89 -2.48
CA SER A 80 -2.40 -10.17 -2.74
C SER A 80 -3.40 -11.24 -3.16
N ASP A 81 -2.89 -12.34 -3.73
CA ASP A 81 -3.67 -13.57 -3.81
C ASP A 81 -4.03 -14.08 -2.42
N SER A 82 -5.05 -14.96 -2.39
CA SER A 82 -5.44 -15.65 -1.17
C SER A 82 -4.33 -16.59 -0.70
N ILE A 83 -3.97 -16.46 0.58
CA ILE A 83 -2.96 -17.25 1.27
C ILE A 83 -3.67 -18.26 2.17
N SER A 84 -3.47 -19.54 1.92
CA SER A 84 -4.00 -20.60 2.79
C SER A 84 -3.29 -20.58 4.12
N CYS A 85 -4.04 -20.56 5.22
CA CYS A 85 -3.55 -20.37 6.57
C CYS A 85 -3.85 -21.57 7.48
N ASN A 86 -2.86 -21.94 8.26
CA ASN A 86 -3.07 -22.85 9.38
C ASN A 86 -3.79 -22.13 10.55
N ARG A 87 -4.19 -22.87 11.57
CA ARG A 87 -4.91 -22.31 12.73
C ARG A 87 -4.14 -21.21 13.50
N TYR A 88 -2.81 -21.23 13.38
CA TYR A 88 -1.92 -20.23 13.98
C TYR A 88 -1.72 -19.00 13.07
N GLY A 89 -2.18 -19.04 11.82
CA GLY A 89 -2.01 -17.96 10.84
C GLY A 89 -0.56 -17.72 10.42
N THR A 90 0.31 -18.73 10.54
CA THR A 90 1.76 -18.58 10.32
C THR A 90 2.08 -18.06 8.93
N GLU A 91 1.36 -18.51 7.91
CA GLU A 91 1.62 -18.20 6.51
C GLU A 91 1.35 -16.70 6.24
N ILE A 92 0.21 -16.19 6.69
CA ILE A 92 -0.15 -14.79 6.49
C ILE A 92 0.70 -13.84 7.36
N GLN A 93 1.05 -14.24 8.59
CA GLN A 93 1.95 -13.49 9.46
C GLN A 93 3.35 -13.35 8.86
N ASN A 94 3.87 -14.42 8.23
CA ASN A 94 5.16 -14.39 7.53
C ASN A 94 5.11 -13.46 6.30
N ALA A 95 4.05 -13.54 5.49
CA ALA A 95 3.85 -12.66 4.34
C ALA A 95 3.74 -11.20 4.79
N PHE A 96 2.94 -10.91 5.82
CA PHE A 96 2.79 -9.58 6.41
C PHE A 96 4.16 -9.04 6.89
N THR A 97 4.91 -9.83 7.65
CA THR A 97 6.22 -9.42 8.18
C THR A 97 7.20 -9.12 7.04
N SER A 98 7.22 -9.95 6.00
CA SER A 98 8.09 -9.74 4.84
C SER A 98 7.81 -8.42 4.13
N ILE A 99 6.53 -8.08 3.88
CA ILE A 99 6.14 -6.82 3.25
C ILE A 99 6.41 -5.63 4.17
N LYS A 100 5.99 -5.72 5.44
CA LYS A 100 6.22 -4.69 6.45
C LYS A 100 7.71 -4.32 6.54
N ASP A 101 8.60 -5.31 6.61
CA ASP A 101 10.03 -5.07 6.75
C ASP A 101 10.65 -4.47 5.48
N ARG A 102 10.10 -4.75 4.30
CA ARG A 102 10.52 -4.10 3.05
C ARG A 102 10.13 -2.63 3.02
N ILE A 103 8.88 -2.32 3.37
CA ILE A 103 8.39 -0.94 3.44
C ILE A 103 9.18 -0.15 4.49
N ALA A 104 9.45 -0.77 5.64
CA ALA A 104 10.21 -0.14 6.72
C ALA A 104 11.65 0.25 6.33
N LYS A 105 12.27 -0.40 5.35
CA LYS A 105 13.60 0.00 4.84
C LYS A 105 13.57 1.36 4.14
N THR A 106 12.46 1.72 3.53
CA THR A 106 12.30 2.99 2.79
C THR A 106 11.67 4.07 3.67
N TYR A 107 10.60 3.74 4.38
CA TYR A 107 9.75 4.71 5.08
C TYR A 107 9.88 4.65 6.61
N GLY A 108 10.84 3.89 7.14
CA GLY A 108 11.05 3.79 8.58
C GLY A 108 10.10 2.79 9.25
N LYS A 109 10.18 2.73 10.58
CA LYS A 109 9.47 1.73 11.38
C LYS A 109 7.98 2.11 11.56
N PRO A 110 7.03 1.21 11.18
CA PRO A 110 5.60 1.48 11.35
C PRO A 110 5.13 1.31 12.79
N LYS A 111 3.94 1.83 13.06
CA LYS A 111 3.12 1.38 14.19
C LYS A 111 2.44 0.07 13.78
N VAL A 112 2.69 -0.99 14.55
CA VAL A 112 2.07 -2.31 14.31
C VAL A 112 0.95 -2.51 15.31
N ASN A 113 -0.22 -2.91 14.82
CA ASN A 113 -1.34 -3.38 15.61
C ASN A 113 -1.49 -4.88 15.38
N ASP A 114 -1.19 -5.68 16.38
CA ASP A 114 -1.52 -7.10 16.47
C ASP A 114 -2.23 -7.27 17.81
N ARG A 115 -3.53 -7.07 17.81
CA ARG A 115 -4.31 -6.99 19.05
C ARG A 115 -5.70 -7.58 18.90
N TYR A 116 -6.23 -8.02 20.02
CA TYR A 116 -7.65 -8.34 20.14
C TYR A 116 -8.48 -7.05 20.32
N LYS A 117 -9.64 -7.01 19.67
CA LYS A 117 -10.63 -5.98 19.92
C LYS A 117 -11.26 -6.20 21.30
N ASN A 118 -11.74 -5.13 21.94
CA ASN A 118 -12.30 -5.18 23.31
C ASN A 118 -13.50 -6.15 23.46
N THR A 119 -14.15 -6.53 22.36
CA THR A 119 -15.29 -7.47 22.32
C THR A 119 -14.88 -8.93 22.19
N ALA A 120 -13.56 -9.23 22.07
CA ALA A 120 -13.07 -10.56 21.83
C ALA A 120 -13.33 -11.49 23.04
N ASN A 121 -13.90 -12.66 22.78
CA ASN A 121 -14.03 -13.70 23.80
C ASN A 121 -12.65 -14.19 24.22
N SER A 122 -12.39 -14.21 25.54
CA SER A 122 -11.10 -14.62 26.10
C SER A 122 -10.66 -16.04 25.71
N TYR A 123 -11.62 -16.91 25.39
CA TYR A 123 -11.33 -18.28 24.91
C TYR A 123 -10.53 -18.28 23.61
N TYR A 124 -10.81 -17.35 22.70
CA TYR A 124 -10.14 -17.24 21.40
C TYR A 124 -8.84 -16.44 21.42
N GLN A 125 -8.41 -15.95 22.59
CA GLN A 125 -7.16 -15.20 22.74
C GLN A 125 -5.91 -16.08 22.85
N LYS A 126 -6.06 -17.41 22.67
CA LYS A 126 -4.93 -18.34 22.62
C LYS A 126 -4.31 -18.36 21.22
N ASP A 127 -3.00 -18.61 21.15
CA ASP A 127 -2.26 -18.66 19.87
C ASP A 127 -2.83 -19.70 18.89
N GLU A 128 -3.36 -20.82 19.40
CA GLU A 128 -3.98 -21.87 18.59
C GLU A 128 -5.27 -21.42 17.87
N TYR A 129 -5.84 -20.26 18.26
CA TYR A 129 -7.00 -19.67 17.65
C TYR A 129 -6.69 -18.34 16.93
N TRP A 130 -5.41 -18.08 16.66
CA TRP A 130 -4.96 -16.83 16.07
C TRP A 130 -5.71 -16.50 14.76
N PHE A 131 -5.69 -17.46 13.81
CA PHE A 131 -6.37 -17.28 12.53
C PHE A 131 -7.90 -17.21 12.69
N TYR A 132 -8.46 -18.03 13.61
CA TYR A 132 -9.89 -17.98 13.90
C TYR A 132 -10.32 -16.59 14.41
N SER A 133 -9.57 -16.00 15.34
CA SER A 133 -9.89 -14.68 15.89
C SER A 133 -9.77 -13.55 14.84
N LEU A 134 -8.85 -13.69 13.90
CA LEU A 134 -8.77 -12.77 12.75
C LEU A 134 -10.00 -12.92 11.85
N ARG A 135 -10.38 -14.14 11.51
CA ARG A 135 -11.55 -14.45 10.67
C ARG A 135 -12.86 -13.95 11.27
N GLU A 136 -13.04 -14.10 12.57
CA GLU A 136 -14.22 -13.62 13.29
C GLU A 136 -14.20 -12.08 13.53
N GLY A 137 -13.19 -11.38 13.02
CA GLY A 137 -13.04 -9.96 13.18
C GLY A 137 -12.76 -9.50 14.62
N SER A 138 -12.47 -10.43 15.54
CA SER A 138 -12.12 -10.14 16.93
C SER A 138 -10.64 -9.82 17.15
N ARG A 139 -9.80 -10.01 16.12
CA ARG A 139 -8.39 -9.64 16.07
C ARG A 139 -8.11 -8.80 14.83
N GLU A 140 -7.15 -7.91 14.91
CA GLU A 140 -6.57 -7.21 13.76
C GLU A 140 -5.07 -7.44 13.69
N LEU A 141 -4.53 -7.45 12.46
CA LEU A 141 -3.11 -7.38 12.18
C LEU A 141 -2.89 -6.33 11.11
N SER A 142 -2.31 -5.19 11.51
CA SER A 142 -2.02 -4.09 10.60
C SER A 142 -0.69 -3.40 10.90
N ALA A 143 -0.13 -2.71 9.92
CA ALA A 143 1.02 -1.82 10.08
C ALA A 143 0.72 -0.48 9.42
N ILE A 144 0.96 0.61 10.14
CA ILE A 144 0.62 1.97 9.73
C ILE A 144 1.88 2.83 9.77
N TRP A 145 2.17 3.49 8.66
CA TRP A 145 3.14 4.57 8.52
C TRP A 145 2.33 5.86 8.34
N ASP A 146 2.49 6.79 9.23
CA ASP A 146 1.79 8.07 9.27
C ASP A 146 2.80 9.23 9.38
N GLU A 147 2.34 10.42 9.67
CA GLU A 147 3.15 11.64 9.85
C GLU A 147 4.31 11.51 10.86
N LYS A 148 4.27 10.48 11.74
CA LYS A 148 5.34 10.19 12.71
C LYS A 148 6.48 9.38 12.10
N THR A 149 6.31 8.93 10.86
CA THR A 149 7.33 8.21 10.10
C THR A 149 7.94 9.12 9.02
N THR A 150 9.04 8.70 8.41
CA THR A 150 9.69 9.48 7.35
C THR A 150 9.02 9.15 6.02
N LEU A 151 7.81 9.69 5.79
CA LEU A 151 7.13 9.54 4.51
C LEU A 151 7.79 10.43 3.46
N MET A 152 7.87 9.92 2.24
CA MET A 152 8.41 10.55 1.03
C MET A 152 7.40 10.36 -0.11
N ASP A 153 7.73 10.82 -1.30
CA ASP A 153 6.95 10.58 -2.52
C ASP A 153 5.52 11.16 -2.46
N ASP A 154 5.35 12.28 -1.75
CA ASP A 154 4.06 12.96 -1.53
C ASP A 154 3.02 12.09 -0.81
N LEU A 155 3.47 11.11 -0.01
CA LEU A 155 2.61 10.25 0.77
C LEU A 155 2.21 10.87 2.10
N GLU A 156 0.94 10.77 2.43
CA GLU A 156 0.36 11.10 3.75
C GLU A 156 0.33 9.86 4.66
N GLY A 157 0.11 8.68 4.08
CA GLY A 157 0.03 7.44 4.84
C GLY A 157 0.28 6.19 4.02
N ILE A 158 0.72 5.14 4.70
CA ILE A 158 0.78 3.78 4.18
C ILE A 158 0.13 2.86 5.20
N VAL A 159 -0.74 1.97 4.73
CA VAL A 159 -1.39 0.97 5.57
C VAL A 159 -1.21 -0.40 4.94
N LEU A 160 -0.73 -1.35 5.73
CA LEU A 160 -0.69 -2.77 5.37
C LEU A 160 -1.62 -3.52 6.31
N ASP A 161 -2.67 -4.12 5.75
CA ASP A 161 -3.68 -4.86 6.47
C ASP A 161 -3.69 -6.34 6.09
N CYS A 162 -4.04 -7.16 7.07
CA CYS A 162 -4.34 -8.58 6.88
C CYS A 162 -5.85 -8.78 6.93
N ILE A 163 -6.44 -9.21 5.82
CA ILE A 163 -7.89 -9.29 5.63
C ILE A 163 -8.30 -10.75 5.43
N VAL A 164 -9.40 -11.14 6.08
CA VAL A 164 -10.17 -12.35 5.75
C VAL A 164 -11.47 -11.89 5.13
N ALA A 165 -11.76 -12.34 3.91
CA ALA A 165 -12.98 -11.95 3.22
C ALA A 165 -14.22 -12.45 3.98
N ASP A 166 -15.28 -11.63 4.03
CA ASP A 166 -16.55 -11.98 4.66
C ASP A 166 -17.12 -13.25 4.03
N GLY A 167 -17.56 -14.20 4.90
CA GLY A 167 -18.10 -15.48 4.46
C GLY A 167 -17.05 -16.48 3.96
N CYS A 168 -15.77 -16.18 4.00
CA CYS A 168 -14.69 -17.09 3.66
C CYS A 168 -14.45 -18.09 4.82
N PHE A 169 -14.90 -19.33 4.66
CA PHE A 169 -14.68 -20.41 5.63
C PHE A 169 -13.55 -21.36 5.20
N ASP A 170 -12.89 -21.08 4.09
CA ASP A 170 -11.87 -21.94 3.45
C ASP A 170 -10.47 -21.86 4.09
N GLY A 171 -10.32 -21.06 5.15
CA GLY A 171 -9.03 -20.92 5.84
C GLY A 171 -8.02 -20.06 5.10
N THR A 172 -8.48 -19.12 4.27
CA THR A 172 -7.63 -18.19 3.53
C THR A 172 -7.71 -16.75 4.05
N ALA A 173 -6.62 -16.00 3.89
CA ALA A 173 -6.53 -14.57 4.11
C ALA A 173 -5.72 -13.93 2.98
N HIS A 174 -5.77 -12.61 2.86
CA HIS A 174 -4.94 -11.86 1.92
C HIS A 174 -4.39 -10.59 2.57
N LEU A 175 -3.38 -10.01 1.96
CA LEU A 175 -2.83 -8.72 2.35
C LEU A 175 -3.36 -7.63 1.44
N GLU A 176 -3.68 -6.50 2.02
CA GLU A 176 -3.99 -5.27 1.34
C GLU A 176 -3.00 -4.20 1.73
N LEU A 177 -2.42 -3.53 0.73
CA LEU A 177 -1.45 -2.46 0.92
C LEU A 177 -1.98 -1.18 0.28
N TYR A 178 -2.17 -0.17 1.10
CA TYR A 178 -2.67 1.13 0.71
C TYR A 178 -1.57 2.18 0.77
N TYR A 179 -1.52 3.03 -0.25
CA TYR A 179 -0.74 4.26 -0.27
C TYR A 179 -1.72 5.43 -0.46
N TYR A 180 -1.72 6.34 0.49
CA TYR A 180 -2.51 7.58 0.45
C TYR A 180 -1.57 8.74 0.13
N PHE A 181 -1.91 9.53 -0.88
CA PHE A 181 -1.16 10.71 -1.24
C PHE A 181 -1.74 11.96 -0.58
N ASN A 182 -0.93 13.01 -0.43
CA ASN A 182 -1.30 14.27 0.24
C ASN A 182 -2.48 15.01 -0.43
N ASN A 183 -2.80 14.70 -1.69
CA ASN A 183 -3.95 15.27 -2.39
C ASN A 183 -5.28 14.53 -2.10
N ALA A 184 -5.28 13.45 -1.30
CA ALA A 184 -6.49 12.71 -0.95
C ALA A 184 -7.49 13.57 -0.15
N ASN A 185 -6.99 14.39 0.80
CA ASN A 185 -7.84 15.28 1.61
C ASN A 185 -8.65 16.28 0.79
N GLY A 186 -8.11 16.74 -0.35
CA GLY A 186 -8.83 17.65 -1.24
C GLY A 186 -10.03 16.99 -1.96
N VAL A 187 -10.05 15.66 -2.04
CA VAL A 187 -11.15 14.89 -2.63
C VAL A 187 -12.27 14.68 -1.61
N GLU A 188 -11.94 14.42 -0.34
CA GLU A 188 -12.92 14.29 0.74
C GLU A 188 -13.70 15.59 0.94
N ASP A 189 -13.02 16.76 0.94
CA ASP A 189 -13.65 18.08 1.04
C ASP A 189 -14.61 18.38 -0.13
N GLU A 190 -14.34 17.88 -1.34
CA GLU A 190 -15.26 18.00 -2.48
C GLU A 190 -16.50 17.13 -2.32
N HIS A 191 -16.35 15.90 -1.85
CA HIS A 191 -17.48 15.00 -1.59
C HIS A 191 -18.40 15.52 -0.48
N ASP A 192 -17.82 16.08 0.60
CA ASP A 192 -18.58 16.69 1.70
C ASP A 192 -19.26 18.00 1.30
N SER A 193 -18.76 18.73 0.30
CA SER A 193 -19.36 19.99 -0.17
C SER A 193 -20.66 19.82 -0.95
N VAL A 194 -21.05 18.59 -1.27
CA VAL A 194 -22.27 18.24 -2.03
C VAL A 194 -23.47 17.92 -1.12
N PHE A 195 -23.26 17.84 0.20
CA PHE A 195 -24.27 17.65 1.24
C PHE A 195 -24.42 18.90 2.10
#